data_e7f2321e2b42cecd5d9b8789d3c2b6b5
#
_entry.id   e7f2321e2b42cecd5d9b8789d3c2b6b5
#
_cell.length_a   1.000
_cell.length_b   1.000
_cell.length_c   1.000
_cell.angle_alpha   90.00
_cell.angle_beta   90.00
_cell.angle_gamma   90.00
#
_symmetry.space_group_name_H-M   'P 1'
#
loop_
_entity.id
_entity.type
_entity.pdbx_description
1 polymer ?
#
loop_
_entity_poly.entity_id
_entity_poly.type
_entity_poly.pdbx_seq_one_letter_code
_entity_poly.pdbx_strand_id
1 'polypeptide(L)'
;MQKIMLIINPTSGGEKTLDYKEKLENKAKKYFEQVDTRITQKAQDATNFATEASRENYDAVLVFGGDGTVNEVISGIAERDYIPKLAIIPGGTGNLITKLLEINQDIDGAIDELDFSSTNKIDIGKSNGHYFGYIFSIGSLPEAIHNVGIEDKTKFGMHSLCG
;
A
#
# COMPACT_ATOMS: atom_id res chain seq x y z
N MET A 1 9.91 21.40 7.88
CA MET A 1 9.31 21.26 6.53
C MET A 1 8.68 19.88 6.46
N GLN A 2 7.36 19.79 6.31
CA GLN A 2 6.67 18.49 6.27
C GLN A 2 6.75 17.89 4.88
N LYS A 3 7.14 16.61 4.80
CA LYS A 3 7.34 15.92 3.53
C LYS A 3 6.68 14.56 3.47
N ILE A 4 6.11 14.23 2.30
CA ILE A 4 5.45 12.96 2.03
C ILE A 4 6.05 12.29 0.81
N MET A 5 6.17 10.96 0.85
CA MET A 5 6.47 10.13 -0.31
C MET A 5 5.21 9.40 -0.80
N LEU A 6 4.87 9.57 -2.07
CA LEU A 6 3.81 8.82 -2.75
C LEU A 6 4.44 7.63 -3.46
N ILE A 7 4.03 6.41 -3.12
CA ILE A 7 4.49 5.17 -3.76
C ILE A 7 3.33 4.61 -4.57
N ILE A 8 3.46 4.61 -5.90
CA ILE A 8 2.41 4.21 -6.83
C ILE A 8 2.84 2.93 -7.55
N ASN A 9 2.00 1.89 -7.48
CA ASN A 9 2.16 0.70 -8.30
C ASN A 9 1.31 0.82 -9.57
N PRO A 10 1.92 1.00 -10.76
CA PRO A 10 1.20 1.25 -12.01
C PRO A 10 0.43 0.03 -12.51
N THR A 11 0.79 -1.18 -12.09
CA THR A 11 0.14 -2.44 -12.53
C THR A 11 -1.02 -2.87 -11.63
N SER A 12 -1.35 -2.11 -10.61
CA SER A 12 -2.50 -2.35 -9.74
C SER A 12 -3.80 -1.88 -10.38
N GLY A 13 -4.91 -2.55 -10.07
CA GLY A 13 -6.26 -2.05 -10.41
C GLY A 13 -6.55 -1.87 -11.89
N GLY A 14 -5.97 -2.71 -12.78
CA GLY A 14 -6.20 -2.61 -14.23
C GLY A 14 -5.45 -1.46 -14.88
N GLU A 15 -4.28 -1.09 -14.34
CA GLU A 15 -3.33 -0.11 -14.91
C GLU A 15 -3.82 1.36 -14.91
N LYS A 16 -4.86 1.68 -14.13
CA LYS A 16 -5.40 3.04 -14.04
C LYS A 16 -4.78 3.92 -12.94
N THR A 17 -3.89 3.36 -12.12
CA THR A 17 -3.33 4.08 -10.96
C THR A 17 -2.55 5.34 -11.34
N LEU A 18 -1.92 5.35 -12.52
CA LEU A 18 -1.19 6.52 -13.00
C LEU A 18 -2.09 7.70 -13.36
N ASP A 19 -3.34 7.45 -13.76
CA ASP A 19 -4.31 8.52 -14.11
C ASP A 19 -4.64 9.37 -12.87
N TYR A 20 -4.51 8.81 -11.68
CA TYR A 20 -4.76 9.49 -10.40
C TYR A 20 -3.53 10.20 -9.81
N LYS A 21 -2.34 10.07 -10.43
CA LYS A 21 -1.09 10.63 -9.89
C LYS A 21 -1.22 12.12 -9.59
N GLU A 22 -1.68 12.90 -10.56
CA GLU A 22 -1.82 14.36 -10.40
C GLU A 22 -2.84 14.71 -9.30
N LYS A 23 -3.97 14.01 -9.23
CA LYS A 23 -4.97 14.21 -8.19
C LYS A 23 -4.40 13.95 -6.80
N LEU A 24 -3.61 12.88 -6.64
CA LEU A 24 -2.94 12.53 -5.39
C LEU A 24 -1.88 13.58 -4.98
N GLU A 25 -1.04 13.99 -5.93
CA GLU A 25 -0.04 15.03 -5.67
C GLU A 25 -0.69 16.35 -5.25
N ASN A 26 -1.77 16.76 -5.92
CA ASN A 26 -2.52 17.97 -5.58
C ASN A 26 -3.20 17.85 -4.21
N LYS A 27 -3.71 16.68 -3.85
CA LYS A 27 -4.26 16.44 -2.51
C LYS A 27 -3.18 16.52 -1.43
N ALA A 28 -2.02 15.86 -1.65
CA ALA A 28 -0.90 15.86 -0.73
C ALA A 28 -0.30 17.26 -0.50
N LYS A 29 -0.18 18.07 -1.55
CA LYS A 29 0.30 19.48 -1.46
C LYS A 29 -0.52 20.39 -0.57
N LYS A 30 -1.74 20.00 -0.20
CA LYS A 30 -2.55 20.76 0.77
C LYS A 30 -2.07 20.59 2.21
N TYR A 31 -1.29 19.52 2.49
CA TYR A 31 -0.85 19.14 3.83
C TYR A 31 0.68 19.15 3.98
N PHE A 32 1.41 18.98 2.88
CA PHE A 32 2.87 18.83 2.89
C PHE A 32 3.53 19.85 1.95
N GLU A 33 4.66 20.38 2.39
CA GLU A 33 5.47 21.32 1.61
C GLU A 33 6.27 20.63 0.51
N GLN A 34 6.70 19.38 0.77
CA GLN A 34 7.42 18.54 -0.18
C GLN A 34 6.62 17.26 -0.47
N VAL A 35 6.41 16.98 -1.76
CA VAL A 35 5.72 15.79 -2.23
C VAL A 35 6.59 15.11 -3.27
N ASP A 36 7.12 13.94 -2.92
CA ASP A 36 7.96 13.12 -3.79
C ASP A 36 7.20 11.89 -4.26
N THR A 37 7.14 11.66 -5.57
CA THR A 37 6.44 10.51 -6.15
C THR A 37 7.44 9.48 -6.63
N ARG A 38 7.22 8.21 -6.24
CA ARG A 38 7.96 7.03 -6.67
C ARG A 38 6.99 6.05 -7.34
N ILE A 39 7.35 5.58 -8.53
CA ILE A 39 6.58 4.60 -9.29
C ILE A 39 7.34 3.28 -9.26
N THR A 40 6.68 2.20 -8.80
CA THR A 40 7.29 0.88 -8.77
C THR A 40 7.41 0.30 -10.18
N GLN A 41 8.50 -0.40 -10.45
CA GLN A 41 8.78 -1.06 -11.73
C GLN A 41 8.89 -2.59 -11.58
N LYS A 42 9.20 -3.05 -10.38
CA LYS A 42 9.41 -4.47 -10.04
C LYS A 42 9.10 -4.74 -8.57
N ALA A 43 9.03 -6.01 -8.23
CA ALA A 43 8.92 -6.44 -6.82
C ALA A 43 10.04 -5.85 -5.96
N GLN A 44 9.75 -5.57 -4.71
CA GLN A 44 10.61 -4.94 -3.70
C GLN A 44 10.91 -3.44 -3.91
N ASP A 45 10.47 -2.81 -5.00
CA ASP A 45 10.64 -1.37 -5.16
C ASP A 45 9.90 -0.59 -4.07
N ALA A 46 8.67 -1.00 -3.73
CA ALA A 46 7.91 -0.32 -2.68
C ALA A 46 8.57 -0.48 -1.30
N THR A 47 9.20 -1.64 -1.01
CA THR A 47 10.00 -1.83 0.20
C THR A 47 11.20 -0.90 0.25
N ASN A 48 11.92 -0.76 -0.88
CA ASN A 48 13.10 0.09 -0.96
C ASN A 48 12.73 1.58 -0.79
N PHE A 49 11.66 2.04 -1.45
CA PHE A 49 11.18 3.42 -1.33
C PHE A 49 10.68 3.73 0.09
N ALA A 50 9.95 2.81 0.71
CA ALA A 50 9.49 2.96 2.09
C ALA A 50 10.67 2.99 3.09
N THR A 51 11.72 2.18 2.85
CA THR A 51 12.96 2.21 3.62
C THR A 51 13.69 3.55 3.45
N GLU A 52 13.76 4.09 2.23
CA GLU A 52 14.29 5.42 1.94
C GLU A 52 13.51 6.49 2.71
N ALA A 53 12.17 6.43 2.67
CA ALA A 53 11.31 7.37 3.38
C ALA A 53 11.57 7.38 4.90
N SER A 54 11.76 6.20 5.51
CA SER A 54 12.15 6.10 6.93
C SER A 54 13.52 6.70 7.20
N ARG A 55 14.53 6.33 6.40
CA ARG A 55 15.91 6.82 6.55
C ARG A 55 16.02 8.33 6.41
N GLU A 56 15.23 8.91 5.51
CA GLU A 56 15.23 10.34 5.23
C GLU A 56 14.22 11.13 6.05
N ASN A 57 13.56 10.50 7.04
CA ASN A 57 12.58 11.09 7.95
C ASN A 57 11.43 11.80 7.21
N TYR A 58 10.77 11.08 6.27
CA TYR A 58 9.51 11.55 5.72
C TYR A 58 8.42 11.47 6.78
N ASP A 59 7.60 12.52 6.89
CA ASP A 59 6.50 12.55 7.86
C ASP A 59 5.39 11.54 7.53
N ALA A 60 5.20 11.27 6.24
CA ALA A 60 4.22 10.30 5.76
C ALA A 60 4.69 9.56 4.50
N VAL A 61 4.16 8.36 4.33
CA VAL A 61 4.17 7.59 3.08
C VAL A 61 2.73 7.33 2.69
N LEU A 62 2.37 7.63 1.45
CA LEU A 62 1.11 7.20 0.87
C LEU A 62 1.39 6.12 -0.16
N VAL A 63 0.74 4.96 -0.01
CA VAL A 63 0.82 3.87 -0.98
C VAL A 63 -0.47 3.78 -1.78
N PHE A 64 -0.35 3.75 -3.09
CA PHE A 64 -1.43 3.46 -4.01
C PHE A 64 -1.14 2.14 -4.72
N GLY A 65 -1.83 1.09 -4.32
CA GLY A 65 -1.58 -0.27 -4.80
C GLY A 65 -2.50 -1.31 -4.16
N GLY A 66 -2.29 -2.57 -4.50
CA GLY A 66 -2.97 -3.70 -3.87
C GLY A 66 -2.27 -4.17 -2.59
N ASP A 67 -2.83 -5.21 -1.95
CA ASP A 67 -2.34 -5.76 -0.67
C ASP A 67 -0.85 -6.13 -0.70
N GLY A 68 -0.32 -6.63 -1.82
CA GLY A 68 1.10 -6.94 -1.99
C GLY A 68 1.98 -5.69 -1.88
N THR A 69 1.61 -4.60 -2.56
CA THR A 69 2.35 -3.33 -2.50
C THR A 69 2.28 -2.71 -1.11
N VAL A 70 1.11 -2.80 -0.46
CA VAL A 70 0.94 -2.34 0.93
C VAL A 70 1.84 -3.12 1.89
N ASN A 71 1.90 -4.44 1.76
CA ASN A 71 2.79 -5.28 2.57
C ASN A 71 4.28 -4.99 2.33
N GLU A 72 4.67 -4.68 1.09
CA GLU A 72 6.03 -4.23 0.78
C GLU A 72 6.36 -2.92 1.51
N VAL A 73 5.44 -1.94 1.49
CA VAL A 73 5.64 -0.66 2.22
C VAL A 73 5.72 -0.90 3.72
N ILE A 74 4.82 -1.70 4.29
CA ILE A 74 4.86 -2.07 5.70
C ILE A 74 6.22 -2.69 6.06
N SER A 75 6.72 -3.62 5.25
CA SER A 75 8.02 -4.26 5.47
C SER A 75 9.18 -3.25 5.40
N GLY A 76 9.06 -2.21 4.58
CA GLY A 76 10.07 -1.16 4.44
C GLY A 76 10.14 -0.23 5.64
N ILE A 77 9.02 0.06 6.31
CA ILE A 77 8.95 0.99 7.45
C ILE A 77 8.96 0.29 8.81
N ALA A 78 8.63 -1.00 8.87
CA ALA A 78 8.56 -1.73 10.14
C ALA A 78 9.91 -1.79 10.86
N GLU A 79 9.90 -1.65 12.17
CA GLU A 79 11.08 -1.72 13.06
C GLU A 79 12.23 -0.76 12.67
N ARG A 80 11.91 0.35 11.99
CA ARG A 80 12.89 1.41 11.71
C ARG A 80 12.95 2.40 12.89
N ASP A 81 14.08 3.08 13.04
CA ASP A 81 14.27 4.12 14.07
C ASP A 81 13.26 5.26 13.90
N TYR A 82 12.90 5.55 12.66
CA TYR A 82 11.84 6.50 12.31
C TYR A 82 10.78 5.82 11.45
N ILE A 83 9.53 5.86 11.90
CA ILE A 83 8.38 5.25 11.21
C ILE A 83 7.47 6.37 10.71
N PRO A 84 7.40 6.62 9.39
CA PRO A 84 6.46 7.59 8.83
C PRO A 84 5.01 7.13 9.01
N LYS A 85 4.06 8.08 9.05
CA LYS A 85 2.64 7.77 8.98
C LYS A 85 2.33 7.10 7.65
N LEU A 86 1.47 6.08 7.65
CA LEU A 86 1.08 5.36 6.43
C LEU A 86 -0.35 5.72 6.04
N ALA A 87 -0.53 6.21 4.82
CA ALA A 87 -1.83 6.36 4.16
C ALA A 87 -1.93 5.36 3.00
N ILE A 88 -3.13 4.84 2.74
CA ILE A 88 -3.34 3.78 1.74
C ILE A 88 -4.51 4.18 0.83
N ILE A 89 -4.29 4.10 -0.49
CA ILE A 89 -5.34 4.16 -1.51
C ILE A 89 -5.50 2.76 -2.10
N PRO A 90 -6.74 2.20 -2.11
CA PRO A 90 -6.99 0.87 -2.64
C PRO A 90 -6.80 0.84 -4.16
N GLY A 91 -5.80 0.10 -4.63
CA GLY A 91 -5.51 -0.06 -6.05
C GLY A 91 -5.50 -1.51 -6.52
N GLY A 92 -5.87 -2.45 -5.69
CA GLY A 92 -5.87 -3.88 -6.01
C GLY A 92 -7.26 -4.48 -6.14
N THR A 93 -7.32 -5.78 -6.39
CA THR A 93 -8.59 -6.54 -6.47
C THR A 93 -9.11 -6.93 -5.08
N GLY A 94 -8.23 -7.33 -4.17
CA GLY A 94 -8.60 -7.78 -2.82
C GLY A 94 -8.82 -6.64 -1.85
N ASN A 95 -7.82 -5.80 -1.71
CA ASN A 95 -7.80 -4.62 -0.83
C ASN A 95 -8.21 -4.96 0.62
N LEU A 96 -7.67 -6.06 1.15
CA LEU A 96 -8.08 -6.60 2.45
C LEU A 96 -7.74 -5.64 3.59
N ILE A 97 -6.55 -5.03 3.55
CA ILE A 97 -6.12 -4.07 4.59
C ILE A 97 -7.02 -2.83 4.56
N THR A 98 -7.31 -2.29 3.38
CA THR A 98 -8.15 -1.08 3.28
C THR A 98 -9.60 -1.34 3.65
N LYS A 99 -10.12 -2.54 3.39
CA LYS A 99 -11.46 -2.96 3.86
C LYS A 99 -11.50 -3.08 5.38
N LEU A 100 -10.46 -3.68 6.00
CA LEU A 100 -10.37 -3.78 7.45
C LEU A 100 -10.31 -2.40 8.12
N LEU A 101 -9.66 -1.44 7.47
CA LEU A 101 -9.54 -0.05 7.95
C LEU A 101 -10.73 0.82 7.55
N GLU A 102 -11.78 0.25 6.93
CA GLU A 102 -12.98 0.94 6.48
C GLU A 102 -12.69 2.10 5.51
N ILE A 103 -11.58 2.01 4.75
CA ILE A 103 -11.23 2.96 3.72
C ILE A 103 -12.19 2.78 2.53
N ASN A 104 -12.67 3.89 1.98
CA ASN A 104 -13.52 3.89 0.80
C ASN A 104 -12.86 3.12 -0.35
N GLN A 105 -13.59 2.16 -0.96
CA GLN A 105 -13.05 1.30 -2.02
C GLN A 105 -13.13 1.95 -3.41
N ASP A 106 -13.92 3.03 -3.55
CA ASP A 106 -13.85 3.89 -4.73
C ASP A 106 -12.61 4.78 -4.65
N ILE A 107 -11.80 4.79 -5.70
CA ILE A 107 -10.50 5.49 -5.69
C ILE A 107 -10.69 7.01 -5.52
N ASP A 108 -11.65 7.59 -6.22
CA ASP A 108 -11.94 9.02 -6.10
C ASP A 108 -12.40 9.38 -4.69
N GLY A 109 -13.32 8.59 -4.13
CA GLY A 109 -13.78 8.73 -2.76
C GLY A 109 -12.64 8.59 -1.76
N ALA A 110 -11.79 7.57 -1.89
CA ALA A 110 -10.64 7.37 -1.02
C ALA A 110 -9.66 8.56 -1.04
N ILE A 111 -9.41 9.13 -2.21
CA ILE A 111 -8.55 10.34 -2.34
C ILE A 111 -9.22 11.57 -1.70
N ASP A 112 -10.52 11.72 -1.89
CA ASP A 112 -11.25 12.88 -1.37
C ASP A 112 -11.36 12.83 0.16
N GLU A 113 -11.48 11.63 0.75
CA GLU A 113 -11.52 11.38 2.19
C GLU A 113 -10.14 11.39 2.88
N LEU A 114 -9.02 11.43 2.12
CA LEU A 114 -7.69 11.51 2.72
C LEU A 114 -7.57 12.68 3.69
N ASP A 115 -7.27 12.35 4.95
CA ASP A 115 -6.97 13.29 6.01
C ASP A 115 -5.68 12.88 6.74
N PHE A 116 -4.69 13.74 6.70
CA PHE A 116 -3.39 13.52 7.36
C PHE A 116 -3.31 14.13 8.76
N SER A 117 -4.39 14.76 9.26
CA SER A 117 -4.44 15.38 10.59
C SER A 117 -4.63 14.34 11.69
N SER A 118 -5.32 13.24 11.40
CA SER A 118 -5.59 12.14 12.33
C SER A 118 -4.84 10.87 11.96
N THR A 119 -4.55 10.01 12.94
CA THR A 119 -3.91 8.70 12.72
C THR A 119 -4.46 7.66 13.68
N ASN A 120 -4.67 6.44 13.19
CA ASN A 120 -4.96 5.28 14.00
C ASN A 120 -3.72 4.38 14.09
N LYS A 121 -3.52 3.73 15.22
CA LYS A 121 -2.49 2.70 15.38
C LYS A 121 -3.08 1.35 15.01
N ILE A 122 -2.33 0.59 14.24
CA ILE A 122 -2.67 -0.81 13.91
C ILE A 122 -1.51 -1.71 14.30
N ASP A 123 -1.82 -2.92 14.72
CA ASP A 123 -0.83 -3.94 14.99
C ASP A 123 -0.37 -4.60 13.68
N ILE A 124 0.93 -4.90 13.61
CA ILE A 124 1.54 -5.58 12.47
C ILE A 124 2.16 -6.88 12.97
N GLY A 125 1.78 -7.99 12.34
CA GLY A 125 2.36 -9.29 12.63
C GLY A 125 3.72 -9.49 11.94
N LYS A 126 4.59 -10.30 12.57
CA LYS A 126 5.87 -10.73 12.01
C LYS A 126 6.03 -12.23 12.16
N SER A 127 6.38 -12.92 11.07
CA SER A 127 6.74 -14.35 11.09
C SER A 127 7.91 -14.62 10.15
N ASN A 128 8.94 -15.30 10.66
CA ASN A 128 10.16 -15.63 9.91
C ASN A 128 10.79 -14.45 9.15
N GLY A 129 10.77 -13.25 9.76
CA GLY A 129 11.31 -12.03 9.17
C GLY A 129 10.39 -11.32 8.16
N HIS A 130 9.21 -11.88 7.86
CA HIS A 130 8.21 -11.26 6.99
C HIS A 130 7.13 -10.55 7.81
N TYR A 131 6.77 -9.34 7.41
CA TYR A 131 5.70 -8.57 8.05
C TYR A 131 4.39 -8.76 7.29
N PHE A 132 3.28 -8.71 8.01
CA PHE A 132 1.95 -8.79 7.43
C PHE A 132 0.97 -7.92 8.22
N GLY A 133 0.14 -7.18 7.49
CA GLY A 133 -0.86 -6.29 8.08
C GLY A 133 -2.24 -6.91 8.23
N TYR A 134 -2.49 -8.12 7.64
CA TYR A 134 -3.83 -8.72 7.63
C TYR A 134 -3.83 -10.24 7.84
N ILE A 135 -3.24 -11.03 6.94
CA ILE A 135 -3.27 -12.49 6.96
C ILE A 135 -1.86 -13.08 6.91
N PHE A 136 -1.61 -14.05 7.79
CA PHE A 136 -0.52 -15.01 7.69
C PHE A 136 -1.09 -16.41 7.57
N SER A 137 -0.67 -17.19 6.57
CA SER A 137 -1.20 -18.51 6.27
C SER A 137 -0.05 -19.49 6.00
N ILE A 138 -0.18 -20.72 6.51
CA ILE A 138 0.82 -21.80 6.39
C ILE A 138 0.16 -23.03 5.77
N GLY A 139 0.86 -23.69 4.85
CA GLY A 139 0.42 -24.95 4.22
C GLY A 139 0.39 -24.88 2.70
N SER A 140 -0.19 -25.89 2.07
CA SER A 140 -0.22 -26.03 0.59
C SER A 140 -1.09 -24.96 -0.11
N LEU A 141 -2.11 -24.45 0.55
CA LEU A 141 -2.97 -23.41 -0.02
C LEU A 141 -2.24 -22.08 -0.29
N PRO A 142 -1.38 -21.59 0.61
CA PRO A 142 -0.57 -20.41 0.35
C PRO A 142 0.37 -20.56 -0.84
N GLU A 143 0.96 -21.76 -1.03
CA GLU A 143 1.82 -22.04 -2.17
C GLU A 143 1.05 -21.97 -3.50
N ALA A 144 -0.19 -22.48 -3.53
CA ALA A 144 -1.06 -22.37 -4.70
C ALA A 144 -1.38 -20.92 -5.05
N ILE A 145 -1.61 -20.06 -4.06
CA ILE A 145 -1.89 -18.63 -4.24
C ILE A 145 -0.67 -17.88 -4.79
N HIS A 146 0.53 -18.20 -4.30
CA HIS A 146 1.76 -17.57 -4.77
C HIS A 146 2.09 -17.89 -6.25
N ASN A 147 1.70 -19.08 -6.71
CA ASN A 147 1.95 -19.55 -8.07
C ASN A 147 0.89 -19.06 -9.09
N VAL A 148 -0.18 -18.39 -8.65
CA VAL A 148 -1.21 -17.84 -9.55
C VAL A 148 -0.72 -16.52 -10.16
N GLY A 149 -0.67 -16.47 -11.50
CA GLY A 149 -0.32 -15.25 -12.24
C GLY A 149 -1.30 -14.10 -12.02
N ILE A 150 -0.90 -12.88 -12.38
CA ILE A 150 -1.73 -11.67 -12.22
C ILE A 150 -3.06 -11.81 -12.97
N GLU A 151 -3.05 -12.36 -14.18
CA GLU A 151 -4.25 -12.58 -15.01
C GLU A 151 -5.23 -13.58 -14.36
N ASP A 152 -4.70 -14.64 -13.74
CA ASP A 152 -5.52 -15.63 -13.05
C ASP A 152 -6.11 -15.09 -11.75
N LYS A 153 -5.38 -14.28 -10.99
CA LYS A 153 -5.89 -13.59 -9.80
C LYS A 153 -7.10 -12.70 -10.12
N THR A 154 -7.09 -12.08 -11.30
CA THR A 154 -8.19 -11.21 -11.76
C THR A 154 -9.42 -12.04 -12.17
N LYS A 155 -9.22 -13.24 -12.77
CA LYS A 155 -10.32 -14.13 -13.19
C LYS A 155 -11.03 -14.84 -12.06
N PHE A 156 -10.29 -15.26 -11.03
CA PHE A 156 -10.87 -16.10 -9.98
C PHE A 156 -11.49 -15.32 -8.82
N GLY A 157 -11.19 -14.04 -8.64
CA GLY A 157 -11.72 -13.22 -7.55
C GLY A 157 -11.62 -13.89 -6.17
N MET A 158 -12.00 -13.20 -5.11
CA MET A 158 -11.97 -13.77 -3.75
C MET A 158 -13.02 -14.86 -3.49
N HIS A 159 -13.99 -15.07 -4.38
CA HIS A 159 -15.04 -16.08 -4.19
C HIS A 159 -14.56 -17.54 -4.26
N SER A 160 -13.40 -17.80 -4.88
CA SER A 160 -12.85 -19.16 -4.95
C SER A 160 -11.94 -19.54 -3.78
N LEU A 161 -11.68 -18.63 -2.86
CA LEU A 161 -10.80 -18.85 -1.72
C LEU A 161 -11.56 -19.18 -0.41
N CYS A 162 -12.89 -19.07 -0.42
CA CYS A 162 -13.78 -19.32 0.73
C CYS A 162 -14.70 -20.56 0.53
N GLY A 163 -14.36 -21.48 -0.37
CA GLY A 163 -15.08 -22.74 -0.57
C GLY A 163 -14.38 -23.91 0.09
#